data_f174f39f64e55705cf2519db3c5ca1fb
#
_entry.id   f174f39f64e55705cf2519db3c5ca1fb
#
_cell.length_a   1.000
_cell.length_b   1.000
_cell.length_c   1.000
_cell.angle_alpha   90.00
_cell.angle_beta   90.00
_cell.angle_gamma   90.00
#
_symmetry.space_group_name_H-M   'P 1'
#
loop_
_entity.id
_entity.type
_entity.pdbx_description
1 polymer ?
#
loop_
_entity_poly.entity_id
_entity_poly.type
_entity_poly.pdbx_seq_one_letter_code
_entity_poly.pdbx_strand_id
1 'polypeptide(L)'
;MKPFEAEAQFFKLLMHPARLAILSELRKDEACVCHLEAVLGYRQAYISQHIMVLREAGVLQDRREGWNIFYHVTRPEIYQVMDMVSQLMDAEKKPRHPARAPAGPCPCPKCNPGTALIPCSKELAERRHKKGKAAVD
;
A
#
# COMPACT_ATOMS: atom_id res chain seq x y z
N MET A 1 5.41 -22.63 -19.54
CA MET A 1 6.05 -22.43 -18.20
C MET A 1 6.00 -23.74 -17.46
N LYS A 2 7.11 -24.17 -16.91
CA LYS A 2 7.15 -25.37 -16.08
C LYS A 2 6.31 -25.16 -14.81
N PRO A 3 5.69 -26.23 -14.24
CA PRO A 3 4.69 -26.06 -13.19
C PRO A 3 5.22 -25.27 -11.96
N PHE A 4 6.45 -25.49 -11.54
CA PHE A 4 7.02 -24.80 -10.39
C PHE A 4 7.53 -23.39 -10.67
N GLU A 5 7.70 -23.01 -11.91
CA GLU A 5 8.15 -21.65 -12.27
C GLU A 5 7.08 -20.59 -11.99
N ALA A 6 5.83 -20.88 -12.29
CA ALA A 6 4.71 -19.99 -12.01
C ALA A 6 4.55 -19.77 -10.51
N GLU A 7 4.62 -20.85 -9.74
CA GLU A 7 4.54 -20.77 -8.27
C GLU A 7 5.72 -19.99 -7.68
N ALA A 8 6.93 -20.23 -8.19
CA ALA A 8 8.12 -19.52 -7.76
C ALA A 8 8.03 -18.01 -8.06
N GLN A 9 7.49 -17.64 -9.22
CA GLN A 9 7.25 -16.23 -9.56
C GLN A 9 6.22 -15.59 -8.63
N PHE A 10 5.18 -16.32 -8.27
CA PHE A 10 4.20 -15.84 -7.30
C PHE A 10 4.83 -15.60 -5.92
N PHE A 11 5.65 -16.52 -5.42
CA PHE A 11 6.37 -16.32 -4.18
C PHE A 11 7.35 -15.15 -4.23
N LYS A 12 8.03 -14.96 -5.36
CA LYS A 12 8.87 -13.77 -5.59
C LYS A 12 8.09 -12.47 -5.46
N LEU A 13 6.85 -12.46 -5.93
CA LEU A 13 5.98 -11.31 -5.83
C LEU A 13 5.73 -10.93 -4.36
N LEU A 14 5.58 -11.92 -3.49
CA LEU A 14 5.32 -11.74 -2.06
C LEU A 14 6.58 -11.57 -1.21
N MET A 15 7.75 -11.78 -1.77
CA MET A 15 9.02 -11.82 -1.05
C MET A 15 9.57 -10.42 -0.71
N HIS A 16 8.69 -9.49 -0.37
CA HIS A 16 9.10 -8.14 0.00
C HIS A 16 8.24 -7.63 1.15
N PRO A 17 8.86 -7.19 2.27
CA PRO A 17 8.09 -6.72 3.43
C PRO A 17 7.10 -5.62 3.12
N ALA A 18 7.47 -4.67 2.27
CA ALA A 18 6.60 -3.57 1.89
C ALA A 18 5.36 -4.05 1.13
N ARG A 19 5.50 -5.06 0.26
CA ARG A 19 4.36 -5.64 -0.46
C ARG A 19 3.40 -6.38 0.47
N LEU A 20 3.93 -7.12 1.42
CA LEU A 20 3.12 -7.78 2.44
C LEU A 20 2.38 -6.77 3.31
N ALA A 21 3.03 -5.67 3.68
CA ALA A 21 2.41 -4.60 4.44
C ALA A 21 1.28 -3.91 3.66
N ILE A 22 1.50 -3.62 2.38
CA ILE A 22 0.48 -3.04 1.48
C ILE A 22 -0.72 -3.96 1.37
N LEU A 23 -0.49 -5.25 1.07
CA LEU A 23 -1.56 -6.24 0.95
C LEU A 23 -2.34 -6.39 2.26
N SER A 24 -1.65 -6.41 3.38
CA SER A 24 -2.26 -6.49 4.70
C SER A 24 -3.17 -5.30 4.99
N GLU A 25 -2.78 -4.10 4.60
CA GLU A 25 -3.61 -2.91 4.75
C GLU A 25 -4.82 -2.94 3.81
N LEU A 26 -4.63 -3.37 2.56
CA LEU A 26 -5.71 -3.50 1.58
C LEU A 26 -6.71 -4.62 1.92
N ARG A 27 -6.36 -5.52 2.83
CA ARG A 27 -7.28 -6.54 3.34
C ARG A 27 -8.46 -5.93 4.08
N LYS A 28 -8.24 -4.80 4.74
CA LYS A 28 -9.28 -4.09 5.49
C LYS A 28 -10.29 -3.42 4.56
N ASP A 29 -9.80 -2.71 3.57
CA ASP A 29 -10.59 -2.00 2.57
C ASP A 29 -9.67 -1.48 1.45
N GLU A 30 -10.27 -1.09 0.34
CA GLU A 30 -9.52 -0.39 -0.72
C GLU A 30 -8.87 0.89 -0.18
N ALA A 31 -7.74 1.28 -0.74
CA ALA A 31 -6.99 2.44 -0.29
C ALA A 31 -6.26 3.13 -1.44
N CYS A 32 -6.07 4.44 -1.30
CA CYS A 32 -5.20 5.22 -2.17
C CYS A 32 -3.75 5.18 -1.69
N VAL A 33 -2.81 5.59 -2.54
CA VAL A 33 -1.38 5.62 -2.20
C VAL A 33 -1.11 6.51 -0.98
N CYS A 34 -1.79 7.65 -0.86
CA CYS A 34 -1.59 8.55 0.28
C CYS A 34 -2.05 7.95 1.60
N HIS A 35 -3.09 7.12 1.60
CA HIS A 35 -3.48 6.36 2.79
C HIS A 35 -2.38 5.37 3.18
N LEU A 36 -1.86 4.62 2.22
CA LEU A 36 -0.78 3.67 2.46
C LEU A 36 0.49 4.36 2.94
N GLU A 37 0.83 5.52 2.38
CA GLU A 37 1.95 6.34 2.85
C GLU A 37 1.75 6.78 4.30
N ALA A 38 0.57 7.25 4.65
CA ALA A 38 0.26 7.71 6.00
C ALA A 38 0.32 6.57 7.04
N VAL A 39 -0.21 5.40 6.70
CA VAL A 39 -0.29 4.27 7.63
C VAL A 39 1.03 3.51 7.72
N LEU A 40 1.69 3.27 6.59
CA LEU A 40 2.89 2.42 6.52
C LEU A 40 4.19 3.20 6.72
N GLY A 41 4.17 4.51 6.55
CA GLY A 41 5.35 5.36 6.70
C GLY A 41 6.39 5.27 5.57
N TYR A 42 6.08 4.58 4.49
CA TYR A 42 6.93 4.56 3.29
C TYR A 42 6.68 5.78 2.42
N ARG A 43 7.65 6.17 1.62
CA ARG A 43 7.50 7.26 0.64
C ARG A 43 6.53 6.85 -0.47
N GLN A 44 5.81 7.83 -1.01
CA GLN A 44 4.84 7.63 -2.08
C GLN A 44 5.44 6.91 -3.30
N ALA A 45 6.62 7.34 -3.76
CA ALA A 45 7.28 6.73 -4.90
C ALA A 45 7.62 5.25 -4.66
N TYR A 46 8.05 4.92 -3.46
CA TYR A 46 8.36 3.55 -3.06
C TYR A 46 7.11 2.66 -3.05
N ILE A 47 6.02 3.15 -2.47
CA ILE A 47 4.72 2.46 -2.47
C ILE A 47 4.21 2.28 -3.90
N SER A 48 4.29 3.33 -4.72
CA SER A 48 3.84 3.28 -6.11
C SER A 48 4.57 2.25 -6.95
N GLN A 49 5.88 2.07 -6.74
CA GLN A 49 6.66 1.04 -7.40
C GLN A 49 6.17 -0.37 -7.05
N HIS A 50 5.89 -0.63 -5.78
CA HIS A 50 5.38 -1.93 -5.34
C HIS A 50 3.96 -2.18 -5.81
N ILE A 51 3.11 -1.17 -5.80
CA ILE A 51 1.76 -1.26 -6.35
C ILE A 51 1.79 -1.59 -7.84
N MET A 52 2.68 -0.97 -8.60
CA MET A 52 2.85 -1.25 -10.03
C MET A 52 3.20 -2.72 -10.27
N VAL A 53 4.14 -3.26 -9.51
CA VAL A 53 4.53 -4.68 -9.62
C VAL A 53 3.34 -5.61 -9.30
N LEU A 54 2.61 -5.34 -8.25
CA LEU A 54 1.44 -6.12 -7.85
C LEU A 54 0.30 -6.02 -8.87
N ARG A 55 0.10 -4.84 -9.43
CA ARG A 55 -0.90 -4.59 -10.48
C ARG A 55 -0.56 -5.33 -11.78
N GLU A 56 0.67 -5.26 -12.23
CA GLU A 56 1.15 -5.97 -13.43
C GLU A 56 1.02 -7.48 -13.29
N ALA A 57 1.18 -8.01 -12.08
CA ALA A 57 0.97 -9.42 -11.79
C ALA A 57 -0.50 -9.82 -11.68
N GLY A 58 -1.44 -8.87 -11.77
CA GLY A 58 -2.87 -9.12 -11.68
C GLY A 58 -3.40 -9.33 -10.25
N VAL A 59 -2.61 -8.99 -9.24
CA VAL A 59 -2.99 -9.10 -7.81
C VAL A 59 -3.79 -7.90 -7.35
N LEU A 60 -3.47 -6.72 -7.87
CA LEU A 60 -4.17 -5.47 -7.58
C LEU A 60 -4.89 -4.93 -8.81
N GLN A 61 -5.98 -4.24 -8.56
CA GLN A 61 -6.70 -3.47 -9.56
C GLN A 61 -6.98 -2.07 -9.00
N ASP A 62 -6.98 -1.07 -9.87
CA ASP A 62 -7.30 0.29 -9.51
C ASP A 62 -8.76 0.63 -9.83
N ARG A 63 -9.33 1.50 -9.01
CA ARG A 63 -10.62 2.13 -9.23
C ARG A 63 -10.44 3.64 -9.13
N ARG A 64 -10.79 4.32 -10.19
CA ARG A 64 -10.69 5.78 -10.24
C ARG A 64 -12.01 6.43 -9.80
N GLU A 65 -11.93 7.37 -8.88
CA GLU A 65 -13.05 8.20 -8.45
C GLU A 65 -12.59 9.67 -8.45
N GLY A 66 -12.98 10.41 -9.49
CA GLY A 66 -12.50 11.76 -9.71
C GLY A 66 -10.98 11.81 -9.85
N TRP A 67 -10.31 12.53 -8.96
CA TRP A 67 -8.85 12.67 -8.91
C TRP A 67 -8.16 11.59 -8.09
N ASN A 68 -8.93 10.74 -7.39
CA ASN A 68 -8.41 9.72 -6.50
C ASN A 68 -8.39 8.36 -7.17
N ILE A 69 -7.33 7.62 -6.94
CA ILE A 69 -7.17 6.24 -7.39
C ILE A 69 -7.11 5.35 -6.15
N PHE A 70 -8.06 4.41 -6.06
CA PHE A 70 -8.11 3.43 -5.00
C PHE A 70 -7.68 2.07 -5.53
N TYR A 71 -6.90 1.35 -4.75
CA TYR A 71 -6.43 0.02 -5.08
C TYR A 71 -7.15 -1.02 -4.23
N HIS A 72 -7.46 -2.16 -4.83
CA HIS A 72 -8.06 -3.29 -4.15
C HIS A 72 -7.45 -4.60 -4.65
N VAL A 73 -7.49 -5.62 -3.82
CA VAL A 73 -6.97 -6.94 -4.15
C VAL A 73 -8.00 -7.72 -4.96
N THR A 74 -7.59 -8.23 -6.12
CA THR A 74 -8.45 -9.01 -7.04
C THR A 74 -8.45 -10.50 -6.71
N ARG A 75 -7.46 -10.96 -5.95
CA ARG A 75 -7.29 -12.37 -5.57
C ARG A 75 -7.22 -12.51 -4.06
N PRO A 76 -8.37 -12.55 -3.38
CA PRO A 76 -8.41 -12.63 -1.92
C PRO A 76 -7.77 -13.92 -1.36
N GLU A 77 -7.60 -14.94 -2.17
CA GLU A 77 -6.92 -16.18 -1.80
C GLU A 77 -5.47 -15.97 -1.35
N ILE A 78 -4.86 -14.86 -1.78
CA ILE A 78 -3.50 -14.47 -1.37
C ILE A 78 -3.40 -14.32 0.15
N TYR A 79 -4.47 -13.93 0.80
CA TYR A 79 -4.51 -13.78 2.26
C TYR A 79 -4.46 -15.12 2.98
N GLN A 80 -4.98 -16.18 2.37
CA GLN A 80 -4.85 -17.54 2.91
C GLN A 80 -3.37 -17.95 2.95
N VAL A 81 -2.62 -17.66 1.89
CA VAL A 81 -1.17 -17.93 1.84
C VAL A 81 -0.45 -17.11 2.91
N MET A 82 -0.77 -15.83 3.05
CA MET A 82 -0.17 -14.96 4.06
C MET A 82 -0.47 -15.44 5.48
N ASP A 83 -1.70 -15.85 5.74
CA ASP A 83 -2.11 -16.37 7.04
C ASP A 83 -1.41 -17.72 7.37
N MET A 84 -1.28 -18.59 6.39
CA MET A 84 -0.55 -19.87 6.55
C MET A 84 0.92 -19.63 6.87
N VAL A 85 1.57 -18.72 6.18
CA VAL A 85 2.96 -18.34 6.47
C VAL A 85 3.08 -17.75 7.87
N SER A 86 2.15 -16.90 8.27
CA SER A 86 2.13 -16.32 9.62
C SER A 86 2.00 -17.39 10.70
N GLN A 87 1.15 -18.37 10.49
CA GLN A 87 1.00 -19.51 11.40
C GLN A 87 2.28 -20.36 11.48
N LEU A 88 2.88 -20.64 10.32
CA LEU A 88 4.13 -21.39 10.22
C LEU A 88 5.28 -20.72 10.97
N MET A 89 5.31 -19.39 10.97
CA MET A 89 6.37 -18.58 11.59
C MET A 89 6.11 -18.27 13.08
N ASP A 90 5.01 -18.73 13.66
CA ASP A 90 4.58 -18.35 15.02
C ASP A 90 4.54 -16.82 15.23
N ALA A 91 4.22 -16.09 14.17
CA ALA A 91 4.26 -14.63 14.16
C ALA A 91 3.04 -13.96 14.84
N GLU A 92 2.16 -14.73 15.46
CA GLU A 92 0.94 -14.23 16.13
C GLU A 92 1.21 -13.19 17.22
N LYS A 93 2.43 -13.18 17.76
CA LYS A 93 2.85 -12.28 18.84
C LYS A 93 3.59 -11.03 18.37
N LYS A 94 3.83 -10.87 17.07
CA LYS A 94 4.52 -9.68 16.54
C LYS A 94 3.52 -8.77 15.83
N PRO A 95 3.61 -7.47 16.02
CA PRO A 95 2.80 -6.55 15.22
C PRO A 95 3.09 -6.78 13.73
N ARG A 96 2.05 -6.96 12.95
CA ARG A 96 2.14 -7.27 11.52
C ARG A 96 2.78 -6.16 10.69
N HIS A 97 2.94 -4.99 11.27
CA HIS A 97 3.63 -3.88 10.66
C HIS A 97 4.84 -3.47 11.50
N PRO A 98 5.99 -3.24 10.88
CA PRO A 98 7.07 -2.57 11.61
C PRO A 98 6.51 -1.28 12.18
N ALA A 99 6.82 -1.01 13.42
CA ALA A 99 6.37 0.20 14.12
C ALA A 99 7.08 1.43 13.52
N ARG A 100 6.72 1.78 12.29
CA ARG A 100 7.03 3.10 11.75
C ARG A 100 5.91 4.04 12.18
N ALA A 101 6.30 5.14 12.78
CA ALA A 101 5.35 6.19 13.08
C ALA A 101 4.64 6.61 11.78
N PRO A 102 3.32 6.70 11.79
CA PRO A 102 2.59 7.17 10.62
C PRO A 102 3.07 8.57 10.24
N ALA A 103 3.21 8.81 8.95
CA ALA A 103 3.67 10.10 8.41
C ALA A 103 2.66 11.24 8.60
N GLY A 104 1.55 10.96 9.24
CA GLY A 104 0.48 11.91 9.51
C GLY A 104 -0.88 11.42 8.98
N PRO A 105 -1.96 12.19 9.20
CA PRO A 105 -3.27 11.82 8.71
C PRO A 105 -3.33 11.86 7.19
N CYS A 106 -3.99 10.88 6.58
CA CYS A 106 -4.21 10.83 5.14
C CYS A 106 -5.26 11.88 4.73
N PRO A 107 -4.98 12.75 3.73
CA PRO A 107 -5.91 13.78 3.29
C PRO A 107 -6.98 13.32 2.29
N CYS A 108 -7.03 12.04 1.90
CA CYS A 108 -7.96 11.56 0.88
C CYS A 108 -9.43 11.62 1.35
N PRO A 109 -10.41 11.73 0.41
CA PRO A 109 -11.83 11.85 0.76
C PRO A 109 -12.40 10.66 1.52
N LYS A 110 -11.85 9.46 1.33
CA LYS A 110 -12.28 8.25 2.02
C LYS A 110 -11.94 8.29 3.50
N CYS A 111 -10.77 8.82 3.86
CA CYS A 111 -10.35 9.03 5.24
C CYS A 111 -10.97 10.29 5.84
N ASN A 112 -11.40 11.24 5.02
CA ASN A 112 -11.96 12.52 5.41
C ASN A 112 -13.28 12.77 4.65
N PRO A 113 -14.40 12.16 5.07
CA PRO A 113 -15.68 12.35 4.43
C PRO A 113 -16.06 13.84 4.42
N GLY A 114 -16.46 14.37 3.27
CA GLY A 114 -16.84 15.78 3.10
C GLY A 114 -15.77 16.68 2.47
N THR A 115 -14.55 16.19 2.23
CA THR A 115 -13.45 16.97 1.62
C THR A 115 -13.15 16.53 0.19
N ALA A 116 -14.16 16.19 -0.57
CA ALA A 116 -14.08 15.50 -1.85
C ALA A 116 -13.40 16.24 -3.02
N LEU A 117 -12.81 17.43 -2.82
CA LEU A 117 -12.40 18.31 -3.91
C LEU A 117 -10.90 18.43 -4.15
N ILE A 118 -10.04 17.84 -3.32
CA ILE A 118 -8.58 17.98 -3.44
C ILE A 118 -7.96 16.63 -3.75
N PRO A 119 -7.21 16.51 -4.88
CA PRO A 119 -6.52 15.27 -5.19
C PRO A 119 -5.39 15.01 -4.19
N CYS A 120 -5.42 13.82 -3.62
CA CYS A 120 -4.49 13.33 -2.61
C CYS A 120 -3.01 13.55 -2.98
N SER A 121 -2.66 13.29 -4.24
CA SER A 121 -1.30 13.41 -4.73
C SER A 121 -0.78 14.84 -4.83
N LYS A 122 -1.65 15.81 -5.13
CA LYS A 122 -1.24 17.22 -5.22
C LYS A 122 -0.97 17.82 -3.86
N GLU A 123 -1.80 17.53 -2.90
CA GLU A 123 -1.66 18.08 -1.54
C GLU A 123 -0.38 17.60 -0.86
N LEU A 124 -0.02 16.34 -1.06
CA LEU A 124 1.24 15.78 -0.57
C LEU A 124 2.46 16.41 -1.25
N ALA A 125 2.38 16.68 -2.55
CA ALA A 125 3.44 17.35 -3.29
C ALA A 125 3.63 18.79 -2.79
N GLU A 126 2.54 19.53 -2.56
CA GLU A 126 2.59 20.90 -2.02
C GLU A 126 3.17 20.94 -0.60
N ARG A 127 2.79 20.00 0.27
CA ARG A 127 3.34 19.90 1.62
C ARG A 127 4.83 19.60 1.61
N ARG A 128 5.31 18.76 0.69
CA ARG A 128 6.74 18.48 0.52
C ARG A 128 7.50 19.73 0.06
N HIS A 129 6.92 20.48 -0.85
CA HIS A 129 7.54 21.70 -1.37
C HIS A 129 7.63 22.80 -0.28
N LYS A 130 6.60 22.94 0.55
CA LYS A 130 6.61 23.88 1.68
C LYS A 130 7.64 23.49 2.75
N LYS A 131 7.78 22.19 3.06
CA LYS A 131 8.80 21.72 4.01
C LYS A 131 10.22 21.90 3.46
N GLY A 132 10.43 21.71 2.16
CA GLY A 132 11.73 21.95 1.51
C GLY A 132 12.15 23.42 1.55
N LYS A 133 11.22 24.36 1.40
CA LYS A 133 11.51 25.80 1.51
C LYS A 133 11.78 26.25 2.96
N ALA A 134 11.10 25.68 3.93
CA ALA A 134 11.32 26.00 5.33
C ALA A 134 12.65 25.47 5.89
N ALA A 135 13.28 24.53 5.24
CA ALA A 135 14.57 23.94 5.62
C ALA A 135 15.78 24.66 5.02
N VAL A 136 15.59 25.66 4.16
CA VAL A 136 16.65 26.41 3.45
C VAL A 136 16.87 27.81 4.01
N ASP A 137 15.98 28.29 4.86
CA ASP A 137 16.12 29.51 5.65
C ASP A 137 16.64 29.18 7.04
#